data_83ba14cfda490581d37c365abafbd372
#
_entry.id   83ba14cfda490581d37c365abafbd372
#
_cell.length_a   1.000
_cell.length_b   1.000
_cell.length_c   1.000
_cell.angle_alpha   90.00
_cell.angle_beta   90.00
_cell.angle_gamma   90.00
#
_symmetry.space_group_name_H-M   'P 1'
#
loop_
_entity.id
_entity.type
_entity.pdbx_description
1 polymer ?
#
loop_
_entity_poly.entity_id
_entity_poly.type
_entity_poly.pdbx_seq_one_letter_code
_entity_poly.pdbx_strand_id
1 'polypeptide(L)'
;MAVRLLRPAAQETYDKVFGMVYVGLMANVLLAVGCSPLLLALAVVRDPLASWPFFVVLSGFCAPALAGVFGCFAALGDGPPTVWRPFVTAYRRAAGRAVAVWFGGAAVVAVLGFDAVVVARTSWGPALVPFFVTASVLVVATVIAVVLVLATSDTARVRALLWPCLWLVARRWYLGLANVVVLGLAVAIVLAQPLVGLLVACAPLLYVVYGNTRAITARLSVQ
;
A
#
# COMPACT_ATOMS: atom_id res chain seq x y z
N MET A 1 18.01 36.54 27.47
CA MET A 1 16.57 36.41 27.13
C MET A 1 16.31 35.50 25.93
N ALA A 2 17.31 35.07 25.16
CA ALA A 2 17.20 34.26 23.94
C ALA A 2 17.11 32.73 24.17
N VAL A 3 17.43 32.20 25.34
CA VAL A 3 17.50 30.77 25.61
C VAL A 3 16.14 30.11 25.87
N ARG A 4 15.11 30.90 26.17
CA ARG A 4 13.74 30.39 26.50
C ARG A 4 12.88 30.07 25.29
N LEU A 5 13.19 30.57 24.10
CA LEU A 5 12.40 30.38 22.87
C LEU A 5 12.75 29.09 22.09
N LEU A 6 13.92 28.49 22.34
CA LEU A 6 14.38 27.31 21.60
C LEU A 6 14.06 25.97 22.29
N ARG A 7 13.77 25.96 23.60
CA ARG A 7 13.49 24.74 24.35
C ARG A 7 12.16 24.08 24.00
N PRO A 8 11.01 24.78 23.90
CA PRO A 8 9.74 24.09 23.58
C PRO A 8 9.70 23.56 22.15
N ALA A 9 10.28 24.24 21.17
CA ALA A 9 10.32 23.78 19.78
C ALA A 9 11.17 22.53 19.57
N ALA A 10 12.26 22.38 20.31
CA ALA A 10 13.11 21.19 20.25
C ALA A 10 12.39 19.98 20.86
N GLN A 11 11.72 20.10 22.00
CA GLN A 11 11.00 19.01 22.62
C GLN A 11 9.82 18.52 21.75
N GLU A 12 9.01 19.43 21.22
CA GLU A 12 7.92 19.07 20.31
C GLU A 12 8.41 18.33 19.06
N THR A 13 9.59 18.73 18.55
CA THR A 13 10.19 18.07 17.38
C THR A 13 10.66 16.66 17.74
N TYR A 14 11.31 16.48 18.88
CA TYR A 14 11.72 15.17 19.38
C TYR A 14 10.52 14.25 19.60
N ASP A 15 9.47 14.72 20.26
CA ASP A 15 8.26 13.94 20.52
C ASP A 15 7.56 13.52 19.23
N LYS A 16 7.51 14.40 18.23
CA LYS A 16 6.97 14.08 16.90
C LYS A 16 7.82 13.02 16.18
N VAL A 17 9.14 13.16 16.20
CA VAL A 17 10.04 12.19 15.55
C VAL A 17 9.96 10.83 16.24
N PHE A 18 10.04 10.80 17.58
CA PHE A 18 9.90 9.55 18.33
C PHE A 18 8.53 8.90 18.13
N GLY A 19 7.46 9.69 18.10
CA GLY A 19 6.12 9.20 17.79
C GLY A 19 6.01 8.59 16.40
N MET A 20 6.61 9.22 15.38
CA MET A 20 6.63 8.70 14.01
C MET A 20 7.43 7.38 13.92
N VAL A 21 8.60 7.31 14.55
CA VAL A 21 9.43 6.09 14.59
C VAL A 21 8.69 4.96 15.30
N TYR A 22 8.07 5.25 16.46
CA TYR A 22 7.30 4.27 17.21
C TYR A 22 6.12 3.74 16.39
N VAL A 23 5.34 4.62 15.76
CA VAL A 23 4.21 4.21 14.91
C VAL A 23 4.70 3.41 13.72
N GLY A 24 5.83 3.78 13.10
CA GLY A 24 6.44 3.04 12.01
C GLY A 24 6.84 1.62 12.42
N LEU A 25 7.56 1.46 13.53
CA LEU A 25 7.96 0.14 14.03
C LEU A 25 6.75 -0.74 14.37
N MET A 26 5.78 -0.21 15.09
CA MET A 26 4.57 -0.96 15.44
C MET A 26 3.73 -1.30 14.21
N ALA A 27 3.63 -0.40 13.22
CA ALA A 27 2.95 -0.66 11.96
C ALA A 27 3.64 -1.80 11.18
N ASN A 28 4.97 -1.88 11.18
CA ASN A 28 5.72 -2.98 10.60
C ASN A 28 5.40 -4.32 11.27
N VAL A 29 5.40 -4.37 12.61
CA VAL A 29 5.05 -5.58 13.36
C VAL A 29 3.63 -6.04 13.03
N LEU A 30 2.66 -5.11 13.04
CA LEU A 30 1.27 -5.43 12.73
C LEU A 30 1.07 -5.85 11.27
N LEU A 31 1.84 -5.25 10.34
CA LEU A 31 1.88 -5.67 8.94
C LEU A 31 2.42 -7.09 8.80
N ALA A 32 3.52 -7.41 9.49
CA ALA A 32 4.12 -8.75 9.50
C ALA A 32 3.14 -9.81 10.05
N VAL A 33 2.41 -9.48 11.14
CA VAL A 33 1.36 -10.35 11.69
C VAL A 33 0.21 -10.51 10.70
N GLY A 34 -0.25 -9.42 10.07
CA GLY A 34 -1.34 -9.48 9.07
C GLY A 34 -0.96 -10.23 7.80
N CYS A 35 0.31 -10.17 7.38
CA CYS A 35 0.85 -10.88 6.22
C CYS A 35 1.47 -12.24 6.58
N SER A 36 1.39 -12.70 7.83
CA SER A 36 2.03 -13.92 8.30
C SER A 36 1.69 -15.17 7.46
N PRO A 37 0.45 -15.39 6.94
CA PRO A 37 0.20 -16.55 6.10
C PRO A 37 1.03 -16.55 4.81
N LEU A 38 1.18 -15.38 4.19
CA LEU A 38 1.99 -15.20 2.99
C LEU A 38 3.47 -15.41 3.28
N LEU A 39 3.95 -14.85 4.38
CA LEU A 39 5.37 -14.95 4.77
C LEU A 39 5.78 -16.37 5.14
N LEU A 40 4.91 -17.09 5.88
CA LEU A 40 5.13 -18.49 6.21
C LEU A 40 5.14 -19.36 4.94
N ALA A 41 4.22 -19.12 4.00
CA ALA A 41 4.22 -19.82 2.73
C ALA A 41 5.50 -19.57 1.92
N LEU A 42 5.98 -18.30 1.87
CA LEU A 42 7.25 -17.96 1.20
C LEU A 42 8.46 -18.61 1.86
N ALA A 43 8.45 -18.81 3.18
CA ALA A 43 9.53 -19.48 3.89
C ALA A 43 9.58 -21.00 3.64
N VAL A 44 8.43 -21.63 3.35
CA VAL A 44 8.31 -23.09 3.18
C VAL A 44 8.41 -23.52 1.72
N VAL A 45 7.84 -22.74 0.81
CA VAL A 45 7.75 -23.10 -0.62
C VAL A 45 9.06 -22.73 -1.33
N ARG A 46 9.75 -23.74 -1.87
CA ARG A 46 11.04 -23.56 -2.55
C ARG A 46 10.92 -22.88 -3.91
N ASP A 47 9.78 -23.03 -4.58
CA ASP A 47 9.55 -22.48 -5.92
C ASP A 47 8.24 -21.65 -5.97
N PRO A 48 8.30 -20.36 -5.54
CA PRO A 48 7.13 -19.49 -5.50
C PRO A 48 6.52 -19.22 -6.88
N LEU A 49 7.33 -19.23 -7.94
CA LEU A 49 6.87 -18.94 -9.29
C LEU A 49 6.00 -20.06 -9.87
N ALA A 50 6.30 -21.33 -9.55
CA ALA A 50 5.49 -22.46 -9.97
C ALA A 50 4.11 -22.46 -9.28
N SER A 51 4.04 -21.92 -8.06
CA SER A 51 2.82 -21.85 -7.23
C SER A 51 2.19 -20.45 -7.19
N TRP A 52 2.39 -19.62 -8.22
CA TRP A 52 1.93 -18.23 -8.22
C TRP A 52 0.43 -18.03 -7.88
N PRO A 53 -0.54 -18.90 -8.30
CA PRO A 53 -1.94 -18.70 -7.97
C PRO A 53 -2.19 -18.78 -6.46
N PHE A 54 -1.50 -19.70 -5.77
CA PHE A 54 -1.56 -19.83 -4.32
C PHE A 54 -1.05 -18.57 -3.62
N PHE A 55 0.06 -17.99 -4.09
CA PHE A 55 0.58 -16.74 -3.53
C PHE A 55 -0.33 -15.54 -3.81
N VAL A 56 -1.01 -15.50 -4.95
CA VAL A 56 -2.03 -14.47 -5.22
C VAL A 56 -3.18 -14.57 -4.22
N VAL A 57 -3.66 -15.78 -3.89
CA VAL A 57 -4.70 -15.95 -2.88
C VAL A 57 -4.22 -15.50 -1.50
N LEU A 58 -3.01 -15.89 -1.09
CA LEU A 58 -2.44 -15.49 0.19
C LEU A 58 -2.16 -13.99 0.27
N SER A 59 -1.81 -13.34 -0.83
CA SER A 59 -1.62 -11.89 -0.88
C SER A 59 -2.88 -11.10 -0.52
N GLY A 60 -4.06 -11.72 -0.65
CA GLY A 60 -5.33 -11.14 -0.22
C GLY A 60 -5.35 -10.73 1.26
N PHE A 61 -4.61 -11.43 2.13
CA PHE A 61 -4.47 -11.06 3.53
C PHE A 61 -3.66 -9.77 3.74
N CYS A 62 -2.82 -9.40 2.78
CA CYS A 62 -2.05 -8.15 2.85
C CYS A 62 -2.95 -6.91 2.63
N ALA A 63 -4.05 -7.03 1.90
CA ALA A 63 -4.93 -5.89 1.61
C ALA A 63 -5.54 -5.25 2.87
N PRO A 64 -6.16 -6.00 3.81
CA PRO A 64 -6.65 -5.43 5.06
C PRO A 64 -5.51 -5.00 5.99
N ALA A 65 -4.33 -5.67 5.95
CA ALA A 65 -3.17 -5.26 6.72
C ALA A 65 -2.64 -3.89 6.25
N LEU A 66 -2.58 -3.65 4.94
CA LEU A 66 -2.25 -2.34 4.36
C LEU A 66 -3.27 -1.27 4.77
N ALA A 67 -4.57 -1.58 4.74
CA ALA A 67 -5.59 -0.66 5.21
C ALA A 67 -5.40 -0.32 6.70
N GLY A 68 -5.04 -1.29 7.54
CA GLY A 68 -4.70 -1.08 8.95
C GLY A 68 -3.52 -0.11 9.13
N VAL A 69 -2.44 -0.32 8.37
CA VAL A 69 -1.25 0.56 8.38
C VAL A 69 -1.60 1.98 7.93
N PHE A 70 -2.39 2.14 6.87
CA PHE A 70 -2.85 3.45 6.43
C PHE A 70 -3.73 4.14 7.47
N GLY A 71 -4.54 3.38 8.22
CA GLY A 71 -5.30 3.89 9.37
C GLY A 71 -4.39 4.42 10.49
N CYS A 72 -3.27 3.75 10.77
CA CYS A 72 -2.27 4.23 11.73
C CYS A 72 -1.62 5.54 11.27
N PHE A 73 -1.26 5.62 9.98
CA PHE A 73 -0.66 6.85 9.44
C PHE A 73 -1.65 8.01 9.38
N ALA A 74 -2.94 7.75 9.16
CA ALA A 74 -3.98 8.77 9.21
C ALA A 74 -4.17 9.34 10.62
N ALA A 75 -4.03 8.50 11.66
CA ALA A 75 -4.13 8.92 13.05
C ALA A 75 -2.87 9.62 13.59
N LEU A 76 -1.78 9.66 12.81
CA LEU A 76 -0.57 10.40 13.16
C LEU A 76 -0.87 11.90 13.17
N GLY A 77 -0.91 12.50 14.33
CA GLY A 77 -1.19 13.93 14.51
C GLY A 77 -2.48 14.24 15.30
N ASP A 78 -3.35 13.26 15.49
CA ASP A 78 -4.62 13.44 16.21
C ASP A 78 -4.51 13.19 17.73
N GLY A 79 -3.28 13.09 18.27
CA GLY A 79 -3.08 12.88 19.70
C GLY A 79 -1.88 11.97 20.03
N PRO A 80 -1.84 11.38 21.23
CA PRO A 80 -0.75 10.49 21.63
C PRO A 80 -0.65 9.29 20.68
N PRO A 81 0.58 8.80 20.34
CA PRO A 81 0.80 7.79 19.33
C PRO A 81 0.26 6.42 19.77
N THR A 82 -1.00 6.16 19.50
CA THR A 82 -1.62 4.85 19.69
C THR A 82 -1.73 4.15 18.36
N VAL A 83 -1.21 2.91 18.23
CA VAL A 83 -1.15 2.18 16.96
C VAL A 83 -2.22 1.10 16.87
N TRP A 84 -2.46 0.40 18.00
CA TRP A 84 -3.35 -0.77 18.02
C TRP A 84 -4.79 -0.45 17.62
N ARG A 85 -5.40 0.56 18.24
CA ARG A 85 -6.80 0.93 17.98
C ARG A 85 -7.03 1.38 16.54
N PRO A 86 -6.28 2.36 15.98
CA PRO A 86 -6.43 2.77 14.59
C PRO A 86 -6.21 1.62 13.61
N PHE A 87 -5.21 0.75 13.86
CA PHE A 87 -4.95 -0.42 13.02
C PHE A 87 -6.15 -1.36 12.99
N VAL A 88 -6.58 -1.86 14.15
CA VAL A 88 -7.67 -2.83 14.23
C VAL A 88 -8.98 -2.26 13.70
N THR A 89 -9.27 -0.99 13.96
CA THR A 89 -10.47 -0.32 13.46
C THR A 89 -10.43 -0.25 11.92
N ALA A 90 -9.36 0.24 11.33
CA ALA A 90 -9.24 0.34 9.87
C ALA A 90 -9.19 -1.05 9.23
N TYR A 91 -8.45 -2.00 9.81
CA TYR A 91 -8.37 -3.40 9.36
C TYR A 91 -9.78 -4.02 9.28
N ARG A 92 -10.52 -4.04 10.40
CA ARG A 92 -11.85 -4.68 10.48
C ARG A 92 -12.88 -3.99 9.58
N ARG A 93 -12.85 -2.67 9.53
CA ARG A 93 -13.75 -1.85 8.72
C ARG A 93 -13.54 -2.07 7.22
N ALA A 94 -12.30 -2.12 6.79
CA ALA A 94 -11.96 -2.22 5.37
C ALA A 94 -11.82 -3.66 4.88
N ALA A 95 -11.69 -4.68 5.75
CA ALA A 95 -11.24 -6.03 5.42
C ALA A 95 -11.92 -6.63 4.18
N GLY A 96 -13.22 -6.85 4.21
CA GLY A 96 -13.93 -7.49 3.10
C GLY A 96 -13.88 -6.67 1.80
N ARG A 97 -13.97 -5.34 1.94
CA ARG A 97 -13.94 -4.41 0.78
C ARG A 97 -12.52 -4.33 0.19
N ALA A 98 -11.50 -4.26 1.02
CA ALA A 98 -10.10 -4.24 0.59
C ALA A 98 -9.70 -5.55 -0.11
N VAL A 99 -10.11 -6.70 0.44
CA VAL A 99 -9.91 -8.02 -0.18
C VAL A 99 -10.59 -8.11 -1.55
N ALA A 100 -11.85 -7.65 -1.66
CA ALA A 100 -12.57 -7.65 -2.93
C ALA A 100 -11.89 -6.77 -3.99
N VAL A 101 -11.43 -5.56 -3.62
CA VAL A 101 -10.69 -4.65 -4.50
C VAL A 101 -9.35 -5.25 -4.90
N TRP A 102 -8.65 -5.91 -3.96
CA TRP A 102 -7.38 -6.57 -4.21
C TRP A 102 -7.50 -7.68 -5.24
N PHE A 103 -8.44 -8.61 -5.05
CA PHE A 103 -8.65 -9.70 -6.00
C PHE A 103 -9.19 -9.21 -7.34
N GLY A 104 -10.06 -8.19 -7.35
CA GLY A 104 -10.49 -7.55 -8.59
C GLY A 104 -9.32 -6.95 -9.37
N GLY A 105 -8.43 -6.23 -8.68
CA GLY A 105 -7.20 -5.70 -9.28
C GLY A 105 -6.25 -6.80 -9.75
N ALA A 106 -6.02 -7.82 -8.92
CA ALA A 106 -5.17 -8.96 -9.26
C ALA A 106 -5.68 -9.71 -10.50
N ALA A 107 -7.00 -9.91 -10.61
CA ALA A 107 -7.61 -10.54 -11.79
C ALA A 107 -7.36 -9.71 -13.06
N VAL A 108 -7.56 -8.38 -12.99
CA VAL A 108 -7.29 -7.50 -14.14
C VAL A 108 -5.80 -7.53 -14.52
N VAL A 109 -4.89 -7.46 -13.55
CA VAL A 109 -3.44 -7.55 -13.80
C VAL A 109 -3.06 -8.91 -14.40
N ALA A 110 -3.68 -10.02 -13.93
CA ALA A 110 -3.43 -11.34 -14.49
C ALA A 110 -3.88 -11.45 -15.95
N VAL A 111 -5.06 -10.90 -16.30
CA VAL A 111 -5.54 -10.85 -17.70
C VAL A 111 -4.59 -10.01 -18.56
N LEU A 112 -4.24 -8.79 -18.11
CA LEU A 112 -3.30 -7.93 -18.84
C LEU A 112 -1.93 -8.58 -19.02
N GLY A 113 -1.45 -9.31 -18.00
CA GLY A 113 -0.19 -10.06 -18.08
C GLY A 113 -0.26 -11.22 -19.06
N PHE A 114 -1.36 -11.98 -19.07
CA PHE A 114 -1.59 -13.04 -20.04
C PHE A 114 -1.64 -12.48 -21.47
N ASP A 115 -2.41 -11.41 -21.68
CA ASP A 115 -2.50 -10.76 -22.99
C ASP A 115 -1.12 -10.25 -23.46
N ALA A 116 -0.34 -9.65 -22.54
CA ALA A 116 1.01 -9.19 -22.83
C ALA A 116 1.92 -10.34 -23.30
N VAL A 117 1.85 -11.50 -22.65
CA VAL A 117 2.65 -12.69 -23.03
C VAL A 117 2.23 -13.23 -24.41
N VAL A 118 0.93 -13.29 -24.69
CA VAL A 118 0.39 -13.74 -25.98
C VAL A 118 0.82 -12.78 -27.10
N VAL A 119 0.62 -11.48 -26.88
CA VAL A 119 0.93 -10.43 -27.85
C VAL A 119 2.44 -10.30 -28.09
N ALA A 120 3.27 -10.49 -27.05
CA ALA A 120 4.73 -10.43 -27.19
C ALA A 120 5.29 -11.44 -28.21
N ARG A 121 4.54 -12.50 -28.50
CA ARG A 121 4.91 -13.52 -29.53
C ARG A 121 4.52 -13.13 -30.95
N THR A 122 3.84 -12.01 -31.13
CA THR A 122 3.41 -11.51 -32.45
C THR A 122 4.40 -10.45 -32.96
N SER A 123 4.33 -10.14 -34.25
CA SER A 123 5.16 -9.08 -34.88
C SER A 123 4.87 -7.68 -34.27
N TRP A 124 3.70 -7.45 -33.73
CA TRP A 124 3.29 -6.21 -33.07
C TRP A 124 3.63 -6.15 -31.57
N GLY A 125 4.17 -7.24 -31.02
CA GLY A 125 4.47 -7.38 -29.59
C GLY A 125 5.26 -6.22 -29.00
N PRO A 126 6.41 -5.84 -29.58
CA PRO A 126 7.23 -4.75 -29.03
C PRO A 126 6.50 -3.41 -28.91
N ALA A 127 5.52 -3.15 -29.77
CA ALA A 127 4.73 -1.92 -29.74
C ALA A 127 3.61 -1.95 -28.68
N LEU A 128 3.03 -3.12 -28.39
CA LEU A 128 1.86 -3.26 -27.51
C LEU A 128 2.22 -3.62 -26.05
N VAL A 129 3.35 -4.29 -25.81
CA VAL A 129 3.79 -4.63 -24.44
C VAL A 129 3.85 -3.42 -23.50
N PRO A 130 4.39 -2.25 -23.89
CA PRO A 130 4.39 -1.07 -23.03
C PRO A 130 3.00 -0.60 -22.59
N PHE A 131 1.99 -0.79 -23.45
CA PHE A 131 0.59 -0.49 -23.12
C PHE A 131 0.10 -1.37 -21.97
N PHE A 132 0.32 -2.70 -22.03
CA PHE A 132 -0.09 -3.63 -20.98
C PHE A 132 0.63 -3.36 -19.65
N VAL A 133 1.92 -3.02 -19.71
CA VAL A 133 2.70 -2.64 -18.53
C VAL A 133 2.11 -1.37 -17.89
N THR A 134 1.86 -0.34 -18.70
CA THR A 134 1.30 0.93 -18.21
C THR A 134 -0.09 0.73 -17.62
N ALA A 135 -0.94 -0.07 -18.27
CA ALA A 135 -2.27 -0.41 -17.77
C ALA A 135 -2.19 -1.14 -16.42
N SER A 136 -1.26 -2.11 -16.29
CA SER A 136 -1.05 -2.85 -15.04
C SER A 136 -0.60 -1.92 -13.90
N VAL A 137 0.33 -1.01 -14.17
CA VAL A 137 0.78 0.01 -13.20
C VAL A 137 -0.40 0.88 -12.75
N LEU A 138 -1.24 1.32 -13.68
CA LEU A 138 -2.41 2.13 -13.40
C LEU A 138 -3.43 1.39 -12.52
N VAL A 139 -3.66 0.11 -12.80
CA VAL A 139 -4.56 -0.75 -11.99
C VAL A 139 -4.01 -0.89 -10.58
N VAL A 140 -2.74 -1.25 -10.40
CA VAL A 140 -2.12 -1.40 -9.08
C VAL A 140 -2.18 -0.09 -8.29
N ALA A 141 -1.82 1.03 -8.89
CA ALA A 141 -1.90 2.34 -8.24
C ALA A 141 -3.34 2.71 -7.84
N THR A 142 -4.34 2.34 -8.66
CA THR A 142 -5.77 2.55 -8.36
C THR A 142 -6.23 1.68 -7.19
N VAL A 143 -5.84 0.40 -7.14
CA VAL A 143 -6.13 -0.50 -6.02
C VAL A 143 -5.62 0.09 -4.70
N ILE A 144 -4.38 0.58 -4.69
CA ILE A 144 -3.77 1.20 -3.51
C ILE A 144 -4.54 2.46 -3.10
N ALA A 145 -4.91 3.32 -4.06
CA ALA A 145 -5.69 4.52 -3.79
C ALA A 145 -7.06 4.18 -3.17
N VAL A 146 -7.76 3.18 -3.71
CA VAL A 146 -9.04 2.72 -3.17
C VAL A 146 -8.87 2.13 -1.76
N VAL A 147 -7.86 1.30 -1.52
CA VAL A 147 -7.57 0.72 -0.19
C VAL A 147 -7.32 1.83 0.84
N LEU A 148 -6.56 2.87 0.47
CA LEU A 148 -6.31 4.02 1.35
C LEU A 148 -7.61 4.76 1.69
N VAL A 149 -8.45 5.06 0.70
CA VAL A 149 -9.73 5.75 0.94
C VAL A 149 -10.65 4.89 1.80
N LEU A 150 -10.70 3.57 1.59
CA LEU A 150 -11.45 2.64 2.42
C LEU A 150 -10.93 2.57 3.87
N ALA A 151 -9.62 2.75 4.07
CA ALA A 151 -9.00 2.79 5.39
C ALA A 151 -9.37 4.07 6.16
N THR A 152 -9.58 5.19 5.47
CA THR A 152 -9.81 6.51 6.07
C THR A 152 -11.27 6.96 6.09
N SER A 153 -12.17 6.31 5.31
CA SER A 153 -13.58 6.70 5.17
C SER A 153 -14.54 5.59 5.60
N ASP A 154 -15.55 5.93 6.40
CA ASP A 154 -16.52 4.97 6.92
C ASP A 154 -17.60 4.56 5.92
N THR A 155 -18.06 5.50 5.11
CA THR A 155 -19.26 5.35 4.26
C THR A 155 -18.96 5.05 2.79
N ALA A 156 -17.69 4.98 2.41
CA ALA A 156 -17.29 4.86 1.02
C ALA A 156 -17.70 3.50 0.39
N ARG A 157 -18.49 3.57 -0.68
CA ARG A 157 -18.85 2.41 -1.50
C ARG A 157 -17.77 2.15 -2.55
N VAL A 158 -17.26 0.92 -2.64
CA VAL A 158 -16.18 0.54 -3.58
C VAL A 158 -16.48 0.99 -5.01
N ARG A 159 -17.69 0.71 -5.53
CA ARG A 159 -18.08 1.07 -6.90
C ARG A 159 -18.04 2.57 -7.17
N ALA A 160 -18.38 3.38 -6.17
CA ALA A 160 -18.35 4.84 -6.30
C ALA A 160 -16.92 5.39 -6.27
N LEU A 161 -15.97 4.64 -5.70
CA LEU A 161 -14.56 5.06 -5.59
C LEU A 161 -13.71 4.67 -6.80
N LEU A 162 -14.04 3.58 -7.50
CA LEU A 162 -13.19 3.04 -8.57
C LEU A 162 -12.94 4.08 -9.67
N TRP A 163 -13.97 4.67 -10.21
CA TRP A 163 -13.85 5.62 -11.31
C TRP A 163 -13.14 6.93 -10.92
N PRO A 164 -13.50 7.61 -9.82
CA PRO A 164 -12.78 8.80 -9.37
C PRO A 164 -11.32 8.54 -9.03
N CYS A 165 -11.00 7.41 -8.36
CA CYS A 165 -9.63 7.04 -8.05
C CYS A 165 -8.83 6.79 -9.33
N LEU A 166 -9.37 6.02 -10.29
CA LEU A 166 -8.74 5.75 -11.58
C LEU A 166 -8.42 7.05 -12.32
N TRP A 167 -9.40 7.96 -12.40
CA TRP A 167 -9.24 9.26 -13.06
C TRP A 167 -8.15 10.12 -12.39
N LEU A 168 -8.13 10.18 -11.07
CA LEU A 168 -7.13 10.95 -10.32
C LEU A 168 -5.73 10.36 -10.45
N VAL A 169 -5.60 9.02 -10.42
CA VAL A 169 -4.32 8.32 -10.62
C VAL A 169 -3.84 8.53 -12.05
N ALA A 170 -4.71 8.40 -13.06
CA ALA A 170 -4.36 8.65 -14.46
C ALA A 170 -3.90 10.10 -14.70
N ARG A 171 -4.57 11.07 -14.07
CA ARG A 171 -4.19 12.49 -14.17
C ARG A 171 -2.83 12.78 -13.51
N ARG A 172 -2.47 12.05 -12.46
CA ARG A 172 -1.21 12.17 -11.72
C ARG A 172 -0.38 10.89 -11.83
N TRP A 173 -0.28 10.37 -13.06
CA TRP A 173 0.36 9.10 -13.37
C TRP A 173 1.76 8.94 -12.78
N TYR A 174 2.53 10.03 -12.70
CA TYR A 174 3.88 10.03 -12.12
C TYR A 174 3.90 9.66 -10.62
N LEU A 175 2.89 10.10 -9.83
CA LEU A 175 2.76 9.69 -8.42
C LEU A 175 2.29 8.23 -8.32
N GLY A 176 1.42 7.78 -9.22
CA GLY A 176 1.01 6.38 -9.33
C GLY A 176 2.19 5.47 -9.65
N LEU A 177 3.03 5.86 -10.61
CA LEU A 177 4.26 5.15 -10.95
C LEU A 177 5.22 5.11 -9.77
N ALA A 178 5.46 6.26 -9.11
CA ALA A 178 6.30 6.32 -7.92
C ALA A 178 5.83 5.36 -6.83
N ASN A 179 4.52 5.27 -6.58
CA ASN A 179 3.96 4.34 -5.60
C ASN A 179 4.25 2.87 -5.97
N VAL A 180 4.09 2.51 -7.25
CA VAL A 180 4.38 1.13 -7.71
C VAL A 180 5.86 0.81 -7.59
N VAL A 181 6.75 1.75 -7.92
CA VAL A 181 8.20 1.59 -7.75
C VAL A 181 8.57 1.41 -6.28
N VAL A 182 8.03 2.25 -5.38
CA VAL A 182 8.29 2.17 -3.93
C VAL A 182 7.77 0.85 -3.35
N LEU A 183 6.59 0.39 -3.78
CA LEU A 183 6.06 -0.92 -3.36
C LEU A 183 6.88 -2.08 -3.92
N GLY A 184 7.29 -1.99 -5.18
CA GLY A 184 8.19 -2.97 -5.78
C GLY A 184 9.52 -3.06 -5.02
N LEU A 185 10.07 -1.92 -4.62
CA LEU A 185 11.27 -1.86 -3.77
C LEU A 185 11.03 -2.50 -2.40
N ALA A 186 9.89 -2.21 -1.75
CA ALA A 186 9.53 -2.82 -0.47
C ALA A 186 9.45 -4.35 -0.58
N VAL A 187 8.79 -4.86 -1.62
CA VAL A 187 8.71 -6.30 -1.89
C VAL A 187 10.09 -6.90 -2.17
N ALA A 188 10.92 -6.24 -2.98
CA ALA A 188 12.28 -6.71 -3.28
C ALA A 188 13.15 -6.81 -2.02
N ILE A 189 13.07 -5.81 -1.12
CA ILE A 189 13.81 -5.85 0.16
C ILE A 189 13.31 -6.99 1.05
N VAL A 190 12.00 -7.20 1.14
CA VAL A 190 11.41 -8.31 1.91
C VAL A 190 11.83 -9.67 1.35
N LEU A 191 11.89 -9.82 0.03
CA LEU A 191 12.32 -11.07 -0.59
C LEU A 191 13.83 -11.33 -0.42
N ALA A 192 14.64 -10.26 -0.43
CA ALA A 192 16.09 -10.37 -0.23
C ALA A 192 16.46 -10.61 1.24
N GLN A 193 15.82 -9.88 2.16
CA GLN A 193 16.06 -9.96 3.61
C GLN A 193 14.75 -9.76 4.40
N PRO A 194 14.00 -10.83 4.68
CA PRO A 194 12.66 -10.74 5.26
C PRO A 194 12.62 -10.00 6.60
N LEU A 195 13.60 -10.23 7.47
CA LEU A 195 13.65 -9.59 8.79
C LEU A 195 13.86 -8.07 8.68
N VAL A 196 14.85 -7.64 7.93
CA VAL A 196 15.17 -6.20 7.77
C VAL A 196 14.05 -5.51 6.97
N GLY A 197 13.56 -6.15 5.91
CA GLY A 197 12.49 -5.63 5.08
C GLY A 197 11.23 -5.34 5.89
N LEU A 198 10.76 -6.34 6.64
CA LEU A 198 9.52 -6.23 7.41
C LEU A 198 9.65 -5.37 8.66
N LEU A 199 10.76 -5.46 9.40
CA LEU A 199 10.89 -4.76 10.68
C LEU A 199 11.25 -3.28 10.52
N VAL A 200 11.98 -2.92 9.44
CA VAL A 200 12.54 -1.58 9.30
C VAL A 200 12.08 -0.88 8.02
N ALA A 201 12.18 -1.53 6.86
CA ALA A 201 12.05 -0.87 5.58
C ALA A 201 10.59 -0.63 5.14
N CYS A 202 9.65 -1.52 5.49
CA CYS A 202 8.27 -1.43 4.99
C CYS A 202 7.54 -0.16 5.45
N ALA A 203 7.61 0.23 6.73
CA ALA A 203 6.86 1.37 7.23
C ALA A 203 7.27 2.70 6.59
N PRO A 204 8.57 3.08 6.48
CA PRO A 204 8.93 4.32 5.81
C PRO A 204 8.54 4.32 4.33
N LEU A 205 8.68 3.21 3.62
CA LEU A 205 8.26 3.10 2.22
C LEU A 205 6.74 3.21 2.08
N LEU A 206 5.97 2.54 2.94
CA LEU A 206 4.51 2.65 2.96
C LEU A 206 4.04 4.05 3.39
N TYR A 207 4.80 4.76 4.23
CA TYR A 207 4.49 6.14 4.57
C TYR A 207 4.64 7.08 3.38
N VAL A 208 5.66 6.86 2.53
CA VAL A 208 5.80 7.58 1.25
C VAL A 208 4.62 7.29 0.33
N VAL A 209 4.24 6.00 0.19
CA VAL A 209 3.05 5.60 -0.59
C VAL A 209 1.78 6.25 -0.05
N TYR A 210 1.61 6.28 1.29
CA TYR A 210 0.50 6.97 1.94
C TYR A 210 0.46 8.45 1.59
N GLY A 211 1.58 9.17 1.72
CA GLY A 211 1.68 10.61 1.42
C GLY A 211 1.36 10.92 -0.04
N ASN A 212 1.96 10.17 -0.98
CA ASN A 212 1.70 10.31 -2.41
C ASN A 212 0.23 10.03 -2.75
N THR A 213 -0.33 8.95 -2.20
CA THR A 213 -1.73 8.57 -2.47
C THR A 213 -2.71 9.57 -1.86
N ARG A 214 -2.43 10.07 -0.66
CA ARG A 214 -3.21 11.15 -0.04
C ARG A 214 -3.18 12.42 -0.90
N ALA A 215 -2.03 12.77 -1.47
CA ALA A 215 -1.92 13.89 -2.40
C ALA A 215 -2.76 13.68 -3.68
N ILE A 216 -2.85 12.44 -4.19
CA ILE A 216 -3.70 12.09 -5.34
C ILE A 216 -5.18 12.26 -4.95
N THR A 217 -5.61 11.71 -3.81
CA THR A 217 -7.02 11.60 -3.39
C THR A 217 -7.54 12.82 -2.61
N ALA A 218 -6.72 13.83 -2.34
CA ALA A 218 -7.08 15.00 -1.55
C ALA A 218 -8.36 15.72 -2.00
N ARG A 219 -8.74 15.60 -3.27
CA ARG A 219 -9.98 16.18 -3.79
C ARG A 219 -11.25 15.37 -3.45
N LEU A 220 -11.11 14.09 -3.09
CA LEU A 220 -12.25 13.25 -2.72
C LEU A 220 -12.68 13.46 -1.26
N SER A 221 -11.80 14.01 -0.42
CA SER A 221 -12.07 14.28 1.00
C SER A 221 -12.77 15.61 1.25
N VAL A 222 -13.01 16.42 0.21
CA VAL A 222 -13.64 17.75 0.29
C VAL A 222 -15.12 17.70 -0.12
N GLN A 223 -15.62 16.57 -0.62
CA GLN A 223 -17.03 16.32 -0.94
C GLN A 223 -17.69 15.43 0.12
#